data_c66dfa97ae88ef1150cbcce08e248800
#
_entry.id   c66dfa97ae88ef1150cbcce08e248800
#
_cell.length_a   1.000
_cell.length_b   1.000
_cell.length_c   1.000
_cell.angle_alpha   90.00
_cell.angle_beta   90.00
_cell.angle_gamma   90.00
#
_symmetry.space_group_name_H-M   'P 1'
#
loop_
_entity.id
_entity.type
_entity.pdbx_description
1 polymer ?
#
loop_
_entity_poly.entity_id
_entity_poly.type
_entity_poly.pdbx_seq_one_letter_code
_entity_poly.pdbx_strand_id
1 'polypeptide(L)'
;ETIDLDARRKAAELMEQTYDRMAAMGLSHKEIGTLLHIALAKKAPPESYARIAVIDCNPESLSVFKRQLSYIPGIVVSSFFVDTIIMDDDADELMNDYDLVLTTVTHYDTVAKSLTRNREKLMAADVSLSRKTVVSLCALPHDCTIGILCQSNKFANLIAEQVEIFTSHRKAPPVCFDTDPKA
;
A
#
# COMPACT_ATOMS: atom_id res chain seq x y z
N GLU A 1 20.45 -1.65 -24.26
CA GLU A 1 20.09 -0.20 -24.17
C GLU A 1 21.06 0.47 -23.22
N THR A 2 21.87 1.38 -23.76
CA THR A 2 22.84 2.17 -22.97
C THR A 2 22.04 3.20 -22.19
N ILE A 3 22.00 3.04 -20.87
CA ILE A 3 21.31 3.98 -19.99
C ILE A 3 22.09 5.28 -20.00
N ASP A 4 21.49 6.34 -20.52
CA ASP A 4 22.05 7.69 -20.49
C ASP A 4 22.07 8.22 -19.05
N LEU A 5 23.24 8.17 -18.42
CA LEU A 5 23.48 8.61 -17.05
C LEU A 5 23.18 10.11 -16.87
N ASP A 6 23.34 10.91 -17.91
CA ASP A 6 23.07 12.35 -17.89
C ASP A 6 21.55 12.62 -17.88
N ALA A 7 20.77 11.86 -18.65
CA ALA A 7 19.32 11.93 -18.63
C ALA A 7 18.74 11.51 -17.27
N ARG A 8 19.31 10.47 -16.65
CA ARG A 8 18.90 10.04 -15.30
C ARG A 8 19.18 11.11 -14.24
N ARG A 9 20.35 11.73 -14.27
CA ARG A 9 20.67 12.79 -13.34
C ARG A 9 19.72 13.97 -13.48
N LYS A 10 19.49 14.45 -14.71
CA LYS A 10 18.53 15.52 -14.98
C LYS A 10 17.11 15.18 -14.55
N ALA A 11 16.70 13.93 -14.75
CA ALA A 11 15.37 13.47 -14.30
C ALA A 11 15.27 13.46 -12.77
N ALA A 12 16.32 13.03 -12.06
CA ALA A 12 16.36 13.07 -10.59
C ALA A 12 16.28 14.51 -10.07
N GLU A 13 17.06 15.43 -10.63
CA GLU A 13 17.02 16.86 -10.28
C GLU A 13 15.61 17.47 -10.50
N LEU A 14 14.95 17.12 -11.61
CA LEU A 14 13.59 17.58 -11.89
C LEU A 14 12.57 17.02 -10.90
N MET A 15 12.73 15.76 -10.49
CA MET A 15 11.87 15.13 -9.48
C MET A 15 12.03 15.80 -8.12
N GLU A 16 13.26 16.09 -7.68
CA GLU A 16 13.51 16.83 -6.44
C GLU A 16 12.86 18.22 -6.48
N GLN A 17 13.07 18.98 -7.55
CA GLN A 17 12.43 20.30 -7.71
C GLN A 17 10.91 20.21 -7.69
N THR A 18 10.34 19.17 -8.29
CA THR A 18 8.88 18.97 -8.30
C THR A 18 8.38 18.65 -6.90
N TYR A 19 9.10 17.78 -6.17
CA TYR A 19 8.80 17.44 -4.79
C TYR A 19 8.80 18.70 -3.89
N ASP A 20 9.85 19.52 -3.97
CA ASP A 20 9.99 20.75 -3.17
C ASP A 20 8.85 21.73 -3.44
N ARG A 21 8.43 21.86 -4.71
CA ARG A 21 7.28 22.71 -5.08
C ARG A 21 5.98 22.20 -4.47
N MET A 22 5.73 20.90 -4.51
CA MET A 22 4.54 20.29 -3.92
C MET A 22 4.55 20.43 -2.39
N ALA A 23 5.69 20.23 -1.75
CA ALA A 23 5.86 20.44 -0.31
C ALA A 23 5.61 21.91 0.08
N ALA A 24 6.07 22.85 -0.73
CA ALA A 24 5.80 24.28 -0.53
C ALA A 24 4.31 24.66 -0.69
N MET A 25 3.51 23.86 -1.41
CA MET A 25 2.05 23.97 -1.48
C MET A 25 1.35 23.42 -0.22
N GLY A 26 2.08 22.84 0.72
CA GLY A 26 1.55 22.27 1.96
C GLY A 26 1.20 20.80 1.88
N LEU A 27 1.55 20.11 0.78
CA LEU A 27 1.32 18.67 0.64
C LEU A 27 2.30 17.88 1.49
N SER A 28 1.80 16.89 2.20
CA SER A 28 2.63 15.93 2.94
C SER A 28 3.40 15.02 1.99
N HIS A 29 4.48 14.40 2.49
CA HIS A 29 5.23 13.38 1.74
C HIS A 29 4.33 12.27 1.18
N LYS A 30 3.34 11.84 1.97
CA LYS A 30 2.36 10.80 1.60
C LYS A 30 1.47 11.24 0.43
N GLU A 31 0.95 12.47 0.47
CA GLU A 31 0.13 13.03 -0.62
C GLU A 31 0.94 13.20 -1.90
N ILE A 32 2.17 13.72 -1.80
CA ILE A 32 3.07 13.86 -2.96
C ILE A 32 3.34 12.49 -3.60
N GLY A 33 3.65 11.48 -2.78
CA GLY A 33 3.87 10.11 -3.26
C GLY A 33 2.63 9.58 -4.01
N THR A 34 1.45 9.81 -3.48
CA THR A 34 0.19 9.39 -4.12
C THR A 34 -0.05 10.08 -5.45
N LEU A 35 0.13 11.42 -5.51
CA LEU A 35 -0.03 12.18 -6.75
C LEU A 35 0.95 11.73 -7.84
N LEU A 36 2.19 11.41 -7.47
CA LEU A 36 3.17 10.84 -8.40
C LEU A 36 2.75 9.45 -8.91
N HIS A 37 2.23 8.59 -8.04
CA HIS A 37 1.68 7.30 -8.45
C HIS A 37 0.53 7.44 -9.43
N ILE A 38 -0.40 8.35 -9.16
CA ILE A 38 -1.52 8.66 -10.06
C ILE A 38 -1.00 9.14 -11.43
N ALA A 39 -0.04 10.07 -11.43
CA ALA A 39 0.53 10.60 -12.66
C ALA A 39 1.24 9.51 -13.50
N LEU A 40 1.96 8.59 -12.85
CA LEU A 40 2.61 7.45 -13.50
C LEU A 40 1.58 6.47 -14.07
N ALA A 41 0.53 6.16 -13.31
CA ALA A 41 -0.55 5.28 -13.77
C ALA A 41 -1.23 5.83 -15.03
N LYS A 42 -1.53 7.15 -15.06
CA LYS A 42 -2.13 7.81 -16.25
C LYS A 42 -1.22 7.80 -17.50
N LYS A 43 0.09 7.61 -17.32
CA LYS A 43 1.08 7.63 -18.41
C LYS A 43 1.59 6.24 -18.81
N ALA A 44 1.16 5.19 -18.11
CA ALA A 44 1.53 3.83 -18.47
C ALA A 44 1.00 3.49 -19.89
N PRO A 45 1.82 2.84 -20.75
CA PRO A 45 1.38 2.49 -22.08
C PRO A 45 0.21 1.50 -22.02
N PRO A 46 -0.77 1.59 -22.96
CA PRO A 46 -1.87 0.64 -23.05
C PRO A 46 -1.36 -0.66 -23.70
N GLU A 47 -0.64 -1.47 -22.97
CA GLU A 47 -0.26 -2.81 -23.38
C GLU A 47 -1.14 -3.83 -22.66
N SER A 48 -1.21 -5.04 -23.21
CA SER A 48 -2.03 -6.20 -22.82
C SER A 48 -1.77 -6.71 -21.38
N TYR A 49 -1.46 -5.83 -20.46
CA TYR A 49 -1.26 -6.10 -19.04
C TYR A 49 -2.51 -5.74 -18.25
N ALA A 50 -2.95 -6.65 -17.39
CA ALA A 50 -3.99 -6.30 -16.43
C ALA A 50 -3.47 -5.24 -15.46
N ARG A 51 -4.21 -4.16 -15.30
CA ARG A 51 -3.88 -3.04 -14.41
C ARG A 51 -4.68 -3.19 -13.12
N ILE A 52 -3.98 -3.33 -12.01
CA ILE A 52 -4.60 -3.52 -10.70
C ILE A 52 -4.29 -2.31 -9.81
N ALA A 53 -5.34 -1.67 -9.31
CA ALA A 53 -5.23 -0.69 -8.24
C ALA A 53 -5.34 -1.41 -6.90
N VAL A 54 -4.43 -1.13 -5.97
CA VAL A 54 -4.50 -1.62 -4.59
C VAL A 54 -4.70 -0.43 -3.66
N ILE A 55 -5.72 -0.50 -2.80
CA ILE A 55 -6.10 0.60 -1.90
C ILE A 55 -6.06 0.09 -0.46
N ASP A 56 -5.23 0.71 0.39
CA ASP A 56 -5.16 0.40 1.82
C ASP A 56 -4.71 1.62 2.63
N CYS A 57 -4.87 1.56 3.96
CA CYS A 57 -4.52 2.66 4.85
C CYS A 57 -3.08 2.63 5.37
N ASN A 58 -2.34 1.56 5.12
CA ASN A 58 -0.96 1.42 5.59
C ASN A 58 -0.01 0.96 4.48
N PRO A 59 1.25 1.41 4.50
CA PRO A 59 2.22 1.11 3.44
C PRO A 59 2.66 -0.35 3.43
N GLU A 60 2.61 -1.05 4.57
CA GLU A 60 3.01 -2.45 4.66
C GLU A 60 2.01 -3.36 3.93
N SER A 61 0.70 -3.18 4.15
CA SER A 61 -0.33 -3.91 3.41
C SER A 61 -0.21 -3.67 1.91
N LEU A 62 -0.04 -2.40 1.49
CA LEU A 62 0.20 -2.06 0.08
C LEU A 62 1.44 -2.77 -0.48
N SER A 63 2.52 -2.84 0.29
CA SER A 63 3.75 -3.54 -0.08
C SER A 63 3.53 -5.06 -0.21
N VAL A 64 2.76 -5.66 0.72
CA VAL A 64 2.40 -7.09 0.68
C VAL A 64 1.60 -7.39 -0.58
N PHE A 65 0.55 -6.65 -0.89
CA PHE A 65 -0.24 -6.82 -2.10
C PHE A 65 0.62 -6.70 -3.36
N LYS A 66 1.39 -5.62 -3.47
CA LYS A 66 2.28 -5.39 -4.61
C LYS A 66 3.24 -6.54 -4.81
N ARG A 67 3.86 -7.03 -3.73
CA ARG A 67 4.79 -8.15 -3.78
C ARG A 67 4.10 -9.46 -4.19
N GLN A 68 2.91 -9.75 -3.68
CA GLN A 68 2.17 -10.96 -4.02
C GLN A 68 1.74 -10.94 -5.50
N LEU A 69 1.21 -9.82 -5.96
CA LEU A 69 0.78 -9.66 -7.34
C LEU A 69 1.94 -9.65 -8.34
N SER A 70 3.14 -9.23 -7.93
CA SER A 70 4.33 -9.22 -8.81
C SER A 70 4.78 -10.61 -9.26
N TYR A 71 4.32 -11.69 -8.61
CA TYR A 71 4.58 -13.07 -9.05
C TYR A 71 3.72 -13.48 -10.26
N ILE A 72 2.70 -12.70 -10.60
CA ILE A 72 1.81 -12.98 -11.74
C ILE A 72 2.31 -12.19 -12.94
N PRO A 73 2.77 -12.84 -14.03
CA PRO A 73 3.24 -12.12 -15.22
C PRO A 73 2.08 -11.38 -15.90
N GLY A 74 2.37 -10.25 -16.51
CA GLY A 74 1.37 -9.47 -17.23
C GLY A 74 0.45 -8.64 -16.33
N ILE A 75 0.87 -8.34 -15.09
CA ILE A 75 0.15 -7.45 -14.18
C ILE A 75 0.97 -6.19 -13.88
N VAL A 76 0.29 -5.04 -13.92
CA VAL A 76 0.82 -3.75 -13.43
C VAL A 76 0.03 -3.33 -12.20
N VAL A 77 0.73 -3.09 -11.09
CA VAL A 77 0.11 -2.75 -9.81
C VAL A 77 0.39 -1.30 -9.44
N SER A 78 -0.66 -0.54 -9.21
CA SER A 78 -0.61 0.81 -8.62
C SER A 78 -1.15 0.77 -7.19
N SER A 79 -0.55 1.53 -6.29
CA SER A 79 -0.93 1.57 -4.87
C SER A 79 -1.46 2.95 -4.50
N PHE A 80 -2.56 2.98 -3.77
CA PHE A 80 -3.23 4.19 -3.32
C PHE A 80 -3.55 4.10 -1.84
N PHE A 81 -3.49 5.23 -1.14
CA PHE A 81 -3.99 5.28 0.23
C PHE A 81 -5.51 5.52 0.24
N VAL A 82 -6.19 4.86 1.17
CA VAL A 82 -7.66 5.00 1.35
C VAL A 82 -8.05 6.47 1.50
N ASP A 83 -7.34 7.22 2.36
CA ASP A 83 -7.64 8.63 2.62
C ASP A 83 -7.59 9.48 1.33
N THR A 84 -6.65 9.18 0.43
CA THR A 84 -6.55 9.87 -0.85
C THR A 84 -7.75 9.58 -1.75
N ILE A 85 -8.17 8.31 -1.81
CA ILE A 85 -9.32 7.90 -2.64
C ILE A 85 -10.63 8.51 -2.11
N ILE A 86 -10.78 8.64 -0.78
CA ILE A 86 -11.98 9.22 -0.17
C ILE A 86 -12.05 10.74 -0.40
N MET A 87 -10.89 11.42 -0.43
CA MET A 87 -10.81 12.88 -0.58
C MET A 87 -10.77 13.35 -2.04
N ASP A 88 -10.64 12.44 -2.99
CA ASP A 88 -10.55 12.75 -4.42
C ASP A 88 -11.93 12.59 -5.07
N ASP A 89 -12.53 13.70 -5.47
CA ASP A 89 -13.83 13.72 -6.17
C ASP A 89 -13.76 12.96 -7.51
N ASP A 90 -12.57 12.85 -8.12
CA ASP A 90 -12.31 12.16 -9.38
C ASP A 90 -11.84 10.71 -9.19
N ALA A 91 -11.86 10.18 -7.96
CA ALA A 91 -11.37 8.82 -7.64
C ALA A 91 -12.04 7.74 -8.49
N ASP A 92 -13.36 7.85 -8.71
CA ASP A 92 -14.10 6.90 -9.53
C ASP A 92 -13.67 6.97 -11.01
N GLU A 93 -13.40 8.16 -11.53
CA GLU A 93 -12.87 8.33 -12.89
C GLU A 93 -11.45 7.78 -13.02
N LEU A 94 -10.60 7.99 -12.01
CA LEU A 94 -9.25 7.42 -11.96
C LEU A 94 -9.27 5.88 -12.08
N MET A 95 -10.27 5.22 -11.49
CA MET A 95 -10.39 3.76 -11.52
C MET A 95 -10.87 3.21 -12.88
N ASN A 96 -11.31 4.05 -13.83
CA ASN A 96 -11.61 3.62 -15.21
C ASN A 96 -10.38 2.97 -15.88
N ASP A 97 -9.19 3.41 -15.53
CA ASP A 97 -7.93 2.93 -16.09
C ASP A 97 -7.48 1.57 -15.53
N TYR A 98 -8.19 0.99 -14.57
CA TYR A 98 -7.85 -0.27 -13.94
C TYR A 98 -8.86 -1.36 -14.28
N ASP A 99 -8.38 -2.60 -14.41
CA ASP A 99 -9.21 -3.78 -14.65
C ASP A 99 -9.76 -4.35 -13.35
N LEU A 100 -9.03 -4.17 -12.24
CA LEU A 100 -9.38 -4.64 -10.91
C LEU A 100 -8.93 -3.63 -9.85
N VAL A 101 -9.76 -3.43 -8.84
CA VAL A 101 -9.45 -2.65 -7.65
C VAL A 101 -9.47 -3.57 -6.44
N LEU A 102 -8.35 -3.69 -5.74
CA LEU A 102 -8.21 -4.50 -4.53
C LEU A 102 -8.14 -3.61 -3.31
N THR A 103 -8.86 -3.97 -2.27
CA THR A 103 -8.78 -3.36 -0.95
C THR A 103 -8.91 -4.42 0.14
N THR A 104 -8.60 -4.09 1.39
CA THR A 104 -8.89 -5.01 2.50
C THR A 104 -10.37 -5.01 2.88
N VAL A 105 -10.84 -6.10 3.50
CA VAL A 105 -12.21 -6.22 3.99
C VAL A 105 -12.59 -5.03 4.87
N THR A 106 -11.66 -4.58 5.70
CA THR A 106 -11.85 -3.42 6.60
C THR A 106 -12.20 -2.12 5.85
N HIS A 107 -11.67 -1.94 4.64
CA HIS A 107 -11.85 -0.72 3.86
C HIS A 107 -12.86 -0.85 2.73
N TYR A 108 -13.38 -2.07 2.48
CA TYR A 108 -14.25 -2.35 1.35
C TYR A 108 -15.45 -1.41 1.28
N ASP A 109 -16.22 -1.30 2.35
CA ASP A 109 -17.45 -0.46 2.37
C ASP A 109 -17.14 1.03 2.20
N THR A 110 -15.98 1.47 2.70
CA THR A 110 -15.55 2.86 2.58
C THR A 110 -15.13 3.19 1.15
N VAL A 111 -14.32 2.33 0.54
CA VAL A 111 -13.88 2.49 -0.85
C VAL A 111 -15.07 2.33 -1.82
N ALA A 112 -15.98 1.40 -1.54
CA ALA A 112 -17.17 1.17 -2.37
C ALA A 112 -18.12 2.39 -2.45
N LYS A 113 -18.09 3.29 -1.46
CA LYS A 113 -18.85 4.54 -1.49
C LYS A 113 -18.25 5.58 -2.45
N SER A 114 -16.93 5.58 -2.60
CA SER A 114 -16.22 6.47 -3.52
C SER A 114 -16.21 5.96 -4.96
N LEU A 115 -16.41 4.65 -5.17
CA LEU A 115 -16.38 4.01 -6.50
C LEU A 115 -17.80 3.60 -6.93
N THR A 116 -18.56 4.55 -7.45
CA THR A 116 -19.95 4.29 -7.84
C THR A 116 -20.07 3.57 -9.19
N ARG A 117 -19.32 4.00 -10.20
CA ARG A 117 -19.29 3.43 -11.57
C ARG A 117 -18.40 2.21 -11.68
N ASN A 118 -17.29 2.19 -10.93
CA ASN A 118 -16.28 1.12 -10.98
C ASN A 118 -16.42 0.11 -9.82
N ARG A 119 -17.58 0.08 -9.16
CA ARG A 119 -17.82 -0.79 -8.02
C ARG A 119 -17.72 -2.28 -8.36
N GLU A 120 -18.06 -2.67 -9.58
CA GLU A 120 -17.95 -4.05 -10.05
C GLU A 120 -16.49 -4.52 -10.17
N LYS A 121 -15.54 -3.60 -10.29
CA LYS A 121 -14.11 -3.91 -10.28
C LYS A 121 -13.55 -4.07 -8.87
N LEU A 122 -14.29 -3.67 -7.83
CA LEU A 122 -13.82 -3.67 -6.45
C LEU A 122 -13.91 -5.07 -5.84
N MET A 123 -12.79 -5.57 -5.35
CA MET A 123 -12.67 -6.85 -4.66
C MET A 123 -12.00 -6.66 -3.30
N ALA A 124 -12.54 -7.33 -2.27
CA ALA A 124 -11.90 -7.40 -0.97
C ALA A 124 -10.92 -8.56 -0.91
N ALA A 125 -9.76 -8.33 -0.31
CA ALA A 125 -8.76 -9.35 -0.01
C ALA A 125 -8.12 -9.04 1.35
N ASP A 126 -7.81 -10.07 2.13
CA ASP A 126 -7.19 -9.88 3.43
C ASP A 126 -5.69 -10.18 3.41
N VAL A 127 -4.98 -9.46 4.28
CA VAL A 127 -3.60 -9.77 4.64
C VAL A 127 -3.61 -10.63 5.90
N SER A 128 -3.12 -11.86 5.80
CA SER A 128 -3.04 -12.80 6.91
C SER A 128 -1.66 -13.43 7.03
N LEU A 129 -1.38 -14.00 8.21
CA LEU A 129 -0.14 -14.75 8.43
C LEU A 129 -0.10 -15.98 7.53
N SER A 130 1.06 -16.23 6.93
CA SER A 130 1.27 -17.45 6.16
C SER A 130 1.17 -18.70 7.06
N ARG A 131 0.76 -19.83 6.50
CA ARG A 131 0.74 -21.11 7.23
C ARG A 131 2.09 -21.41 7.90
N LYS A 132 3.21 -21.12 7.22
CA LYS A 132 4.55 -21.32 7.77
C LYS A 132 4.77 -20.46 9.01
N THR A 133 4.36 -19.21 8.96
CA THR A 133 4.47 -18.26 10.10
C THR A 133 3.64 -18.74 11.28
N VAL A 134 2.39 -19.16 11.04
CA VAL A 134 1.51 -19.70 12.08
C VAL A 134 2.13 -20.91 12.76
N VAL A 135 2.63 -21.88 11.98
CA VAL A 135 3.30 -23.07 12.53
C VAL A 135 4.53 -22.68 13.35
N SER A 136 5.32 -21.71 12.88
CA SER A 136 6.49 -21.22 13.62
C SER A 136 6.10 -20.53 14.94
N LEU A 137 5.02 -19.73 14.94
CA LEU A 137 4.50 -19.11 16.15
C LEU A 137 4.01 -20.14 17.17
N CYS A 138 3.27 -21.15 16.73
CA CYS A 138 2.77 -22.21 17.61
C CYS A 138 3.89 -23.11 18.17
N ALA A 139 5.04 -23.15 17.53
CA ALA A 139 6.20 -23.94 17.98
C ALA A 139 7.11 -23.18 18.96
N LEU A 140 6.82 -21.92 19.27
CA LEU A 140 7.63 -21.13 20.22
C LEU A 140 7.46 -21.64 21.66
N PRO A 141 8.51 -21.58 22.51
CA PRO A 141 8.41 -21.88 23.92
C PRO A 141 7.37 -21.02 24.62
N HIS A 142 6.60 -21.58 25.56
CA HIS A 142 5.50 -20.86 26.25
C HIS A 142 5.93 -19.64 27.08
N ASP A 143 7.18 -19.57 27.46
CA ASP A 143 7.77 -18.49 28.26
C ASP A 143 8.38 -17.35 27.42
N CYS A 144 8.38 -17.48 26.10
CA CYS A 144 8.93 -16.44 25.25
C CYS A 144 8.00 -15.23 25.13
N THR A 145 8.60 -14.07 24.87
CA THR A 145 7.89 -12.83 24.56
C THR A 145 8.04 -12.51 23.07
N ILE A 146 6.94 -12.23 22.39
CA ILE A 146 6.94 -11.90 20.98
C ILE A 146 7.09 -10.38 20.82
N GLY A 147 8.12 -9.95 20.12
CA GLY A 147 8.33 -8.58 19.70
C GLY A 147 7.76 -8.34 18.30
N ILE A 148 7.05 -7.22 18.11
CA ILE A 148 6.52 -6.80 16.82
C ILE A 148 7.26 -5.55 16.37
N LEU A 149 7.80 -5.60 15.16
CA LEU A 149 8.57 -4.52 14.55
C LEU A 149 7.96 -4.18 13.21
N CYS A 150 7.36 -3.00 13.07
CA CYS A 150 6.63 -2.54 11.91
C CYS A 150 6.99 -1.10 11.56
N GLN A 151 6.62 -0.67 10.37
CA GLN A 151 6.75 0.73 9.96
C GLN A 151 5.62 1.58 10.56
N SER A 152 4.38 1.07 10.58
CA SER A 152 3.22 1.82 11.06
C SER A 152 2.54 1.16 12.26
N ASN A 153 1.94 1.99 13.14
CA ASN A 153 1.14 1.51 14.27
C ASN A 153 -0.10 0.73 13.83
N LYS A 154 -0.73 1.12 12.72
CA LYS A 154 -1.91 0.42 12.17
C LYS A 154 -1.57 -1.02 11.82
N PHE A 155 -0.45 -1.25 11.14
CA PHE A 155 -0.02 -2.59 10.77
C PHE A 155 0.47 -3.39 12.00
N ALA A 156 1.15 -2.74 12.95
CA ALA A 156 1.56 -3.38 14.20
C ALA A 156 0.37 -3.95 14.98
N ASN A 157 -0.73 -3.19 15.07
CA ASN A 157 -1.96 -3.64 15.71
C ASN A 157 -2.57 -4.84 14.98
N LEU A 158 -2.66 -4.79 13.65
CA LEU A 158 -3.14 -5.91 12.84
C LEU A 158 -2.32 -7.19 13.08
N ILE A 159 -0.99 -7.08 13.10
CA ILE A 159 -0.12 -8.24 13.39
C ILE A 159 -0.29 -8.71 14.83
N ALA A 160 -0.46 -7.81 15.80
CA ALA A 160 -0.69 -8.16 17.19
C ALA A 160 -1.98 -8.97 17.38
N GLU A 161 -3.07 -8.57 16.72
CA GLU A 161 -4.33 -9.31 16.71
C GLU A 161 -4.17 -10.70 16.07
N GLN A 162 -3.46 -10.79 14.94
CA GLN A 162 -3.18 -12.08 14.29
C GLN A 162 -2.35 -12.99 15.20
N VAL A 163 -1.35 -12.45 15.91
CA VAL A 163 -0.54 -13.24 16.86
C VAL A 163 -1.41 -13.75 18.02
N GLU A 164 -2.36 -12.95 18.53
CA GLU A 164 -3.29 -13.37 19.59
C GLU A 164 -4.19 -14.54 19.21
N ILE A 165 -4.62 -14.58 17.96
CA ILE A 165 -5.46 -15.70 17.45
C ILE A 165 -4.72 -17.03 17.54
N PHE A 166 -3.40 -17.04 17.29
CA PHE A 166 -2.63 -18.27 17.18
C PHE A 166 -1.76 -18.59 18.39
N THR A 167 -1.59 -17.65 19.32
CA THR A 167 -0.72 -17.85 20.49
C THR A 167 -1.27 -17.16 21.73
N SER A 168 -0.92 -17.71 22.92
CA SER A 168 -1.16 -17.06 24.21
C SER A 168 0.10 -16.39 24.77
N HIS A 169 1.12 -16.19 23.95
CA HIS A 169 2.39 -15.61 24.39
C HIS A 169 2.26 -14.13 24.77
N ARG A 170 3.14 -13.68 25.68
CA ARG A 170 3.27 -12.26 25.98
C ARG A 170 3.75 -11.50 24.74
N LYS A 171 3.13 -10.35 24.49
CA LYS A 171 3.58 -9.42 23.47
C LYS A 171 4.35 -8.28 24.12
N ALA A 172 5.53 -7.97 23.60
CA ALA A 172 6.20 -6.71 23.91
C ALA A 172 5.45 -5.55 23.21
N PRO A 173 5.51 -4.33 23.74
CA PRO A 173 5.00 -3.17 23.01
C PRO A 173 5.59 -3.13 21.61
N PRO A 174 4.78 -2.86 20.58
CA PRO A 174 5.28 -2.78 19.21
C PRO A 174 6.27 -1.63 19.04
N VAL A 175 7.29 -1.84 18.24
CA VAL A 175 8.23 -0.80 17.83
C VAL A 175 7.93 -0.43 16.39
N CYS A 176 7.55 0.82 16.17
CA CYS A 176 7.23 1.33 14.83
C CYS A 176 8.29 2.34 14.39
N PHE A 177 8.64 2.26 13.12
CA PHE A 177 9.59 3.17 12.48
C PHE A 177 8.91 4.31 11.72
N ASP A 178 7.64 4.59 12.03
CA ASP A 178 6.96 5.68 11.36
C ASP A 178 7.72 6.98 11.62
N THR A 179 8.34 7.50 10.57
CA THR A 179 9.13 8.73 10.60
C THR A 179 8.27 9.97 10.35
N ASP A 180 6.95 9.82 10.32
CA ASP A 180 6.07 10.97 10.17
C ASP A 180 5.96 11.72 11.51
N PRO A 181 6.57 12.92 11.64
CA PRO A 181 6.57 13.68 12.90
C PRO A 181 5.20 14.23 13.29
N LYS A 182 4.12 13.86 12.57
CA LYS A 182 2.74 14.29 12.80
C LYS A 182 1.76 13.14 13.05
N ALA A 183 2.26 11.91 13.25
CA ALA A 183 1.43 10.76 13.62
C ALA A 183 1.22 10.67 15.13
#